data_58a476d61c87b9e2ce7976408ea704bc
#
_entry.id   58a476d61c87b9e2ce7976408ea704bc
#
_cell.length_a   1.000
_cell.length_b   1.000
_cell.length_c   1.000
_cell.angle_alpha   90.00
_cell.angle_beta   90.00
_cell.angle_gamma   90.00
#
_symmetry.space_group_name_H-M   'P 1'
#
loop_
_entity.id
_entity.type
_entity.pdbx_description
1 polymer ?
#
loop_
_entity_poly.entity_id
_entity_poly.type
_entity_poly.pdbx_seq_one_letter_code
_entity_poly.pdbx_strand_id
1 'polypeptide(L)'
;MITIATPEAMHQLGLQISAQLRAGDLVLVNGPLGAGKTVLAQGIGTGLGITGITSPTFVISRVHKAAIPFIHVDAYRLVDSENPNLYLDDLDLDIANSITFIEWGGAESARLSEDRLEITIDRSNEERTVEITPVGSRWAGFSL
;
A
#
# COMPACT_ATOMS: atom_id res chain seq x y z
N MET A 1 5.69 -8.70 -14.13
CA MET A 1 4.97 -7.47 -14.50
C MET A 1 3.54 -7.83 -14.87
N ILE A 2 2.59 -7.10 -14.37
CA ILE A 2 1.16 -7.37 -14.56
C ILE A 2 0.56 -6.21 -15.33
N THR A 3 -0.19 -6.50 -16.41
CA THR A 3 -0.90 -5.48 -17.17
C THR A 3 -2.31 -5.32 -16.61
N ILE A 4 -2.70 -4.08 -16.31
CA ILE A 4 -3.99 -3.74 -15.72
C ILE A 4 -4.74 -2.83 -16.70
N ALA A 5 -5.78 -3.38 -17.32
CA ALA A 5 -6.53 -2.68 -18.36
C ALA A 5 -7.64 -1.76 -17.79
N THR A 6 -8.18 -2.07 -16.60
CA THR A 6 -9.36 -1.37 -16.05
C THR A 6 -9.21 -1.16 -14.54
N PRO A 7 -9.96 -0.20 -13.96
CA PRO A 7 -10.03 -0.08 -12.50
C PRO A 7 -10.52 -1.37 -11.81
N GLU A 8 -11.44 -2.10 -12.43
CA GLU A 8 -11.94 -3.37 -11.90
C GLU A 8 -10.81 -4.40 -11.81
N ALA A 9 -9.92 -4.45 -12.80
CA ALA A 9 -8.75 -5.33 -12.77
C ALA A 9 -7.77 -4.93 -11.65
N MET A 10 -7.59 -3.64 -11.39
CA MET A 10 -6.77 -3.15 -10.29
C MET A 10 -7.38 -3.56 -8.94
N HIS A 11 -8.70 -3.45 -8.81
CA HIS A 11 -9.40 -3.88 -7.61
C HIS A 11 -9.24 -5.39 -7.38
N GLN A 12 -9.36 -6.19 -8.44
CA GLN A 12 -9.15 -7.65 -8.37
C GLN A 12 -7.72 -8.00 -7.94
N LEU A 13 -6.72 -7.25 -8.43
CA LEU A 13 -5.34 -7.44 -7.99
C LEU A 13 -5.23 -7.20 -6.48
N GLY A 14 -5.89 -6.17 -5.96
CA GLY A 14 -5.93 -5.91 -4.52
C GLY A 14 -6.54 -7.05 -3.74
N LEU A 15 -7.63 -7.62 -4.23
CA LEU A 15 -8.24 -8.80 -3.62
C LEU A 15 -7.27 -9.98 -3.55
N GLN A 16 -6.55 -10.25 -4.64
CA GLN A 16 -5.57 -11.34 -4.68
C GLN A 16 -4.44 -11.12 -3.67
N ILE A 17 -3.95 -9.89 -3.58
CA ILE A 17 -2.90 -9.54 -2.62
C ILE A 17 -3.42 -9.72 -1.19
N SER A 18 -4.64 -9.28 -0.89
CA SER A 18 -5.21 -9.36 0.46
C SER A 18 -5.24 -10.78 1.00
N ALA A 19 -5.44 -11.76 0.14
CA ALA A 19 -5.48 -13.17 0.54
C ALA A 19 -4.15 -13.66 1.14
N GLN A 20 -3.07 -12.98 0.86
CA GLN A 20 -1.73 -13.34 1.35
C GLN A 20 -1.24 -12.44 2.50
N LEU A 21 -2.00 -11.41 2.85
CA LEU A 21 -1.62 -10.46 3.89
C LEU A 21 -2.01 -10.97 5.28
N ARG A 22 -1.19 -10.61 6.27
CA ARG A 22 -1.43 -10.90 7.69
C ARG A 22 -0.94 -9.72 8.54
N ALA A 23 -1.26 -9.74 9.83
CA ALA A 23 -0.80 -8.72 10.77
C ALA A 23 0.72 -8.59 10.73
N GLY A 24 1.21 -7.37 10.67
CA GLY A 24 2.62 -7.05 10.56
C GLY A 24 3.10 -6.81 9.13
N ASP A 25 2.28 -7.08 8.12
CA ASP A 25 2.69 -6.88 6.73
C ASP A 25 2.66 -5.42 6.33
N LEU A 26 3.63 -5.03 5.52
CA LEU A 26 3.80 -3.69 4.99
C LEU A 26 3.74 -3.74 3.46
N VAL A 27 2.89 -2.90 2.88
CA VAL A 27 2.76 -2.74 1.43
C VAL A 27 3.09 -1.29 1.09
N LEU A 28 4.11 -1.10 0.27
CA LEU A 28 4.52 0.22 -0.22
C LEU A 28 4.12 0.36 -1.68
N VAL A 29 3.38 1.41 -2.02
CA VAL A 29 2.89 1.60 -3.39
C VAL A 29 3.40 2.92 -3.93
N ASN A 30 4.12 2.83 -5.06
CA ASN A 30 4.63 3.98 -5.78
C ASN A 30 3.95 4.06 -7.15
N GLY A 31 3.70 5.26 -7.59
CA GLY A 31 3.09 5.52 -8.88
C GLY A 31 2.64 6.96 -8.98
N PRO A 32 2.46 7.48 -10.20
CA PRO A 32 2.00 8.85 -10.38
C PRO A 32 0.57 9.05 -9.90
N LEU A 33 0.19 10.30 -9.72
CA LEU A 33 -1.19 10.66 -9.40
C LEU A 33 -2.14 10.07 -10.45
N GLY A 34 -3.24 9.47 -9.99
CA GLY A 34 -4.20 8.84 -10.89
C GLY A 34 -3.78 7.46 -11.40
N ALA A 35 -2.71 6.85 -10.89
CA ALA A 35 -2.25 5.54 -11.33
C ALA A 35 -3.15 4.39 -10.89
N GLY A 36 -3.97 4.59 -9.83
CA GLY A 36 -4.84 3.54 -9.30
C GLY A 36 -4.44 3.04 -7.91
N LYS A 37 -3.60 3.79 -7.19
CA LYS A 37 -3.17 3.41 -5.84
C LYS A 37 -4.33 3.25 -4.88
N THR A 38 -5.29 4.16 -4.92
CA THR A 38 -6.49 4.10 -4.07
C THR A 38 -7.39 2.91 -4.45
N VAL A 39 -7.54 2.64 -5.74
CA VAL A 39 -8.32 1.49 -6.22
C VAL A 39 -7.69 0.18 -5.74
N LEU A 40 -6.37 0.09 -5.78
CA LEU A 40 -5.64 -1.07 -5.25
C LEU A 40 -5.89 -1.21 -3.73
N ALA A 41 -5.81 -0.11 -2.98
CA ALA A 41 -6.11 -0.11 -1.55
C ALA A 41 -7.54 -0.55 -1.27
N GLN A 42 -8.50 -0.12 -2.08
CA GLN A 42 -9.89 -0.53 -1.96
C GLN A 42 -10.06 -2.04 -2.18
N GLY A 43 -9.34 -2.59 -3.15
CA GLY A 43 -9.36 -4.04 -3.41
C GLY A 43 -8.80 -4.84 -2.23
N ILE A 44 -7.69 -4.39 -1.66
CA ILE A 44 -7.13 -5.00 -0.46
C ILE A 44 -8.12 -4.90 0.71
N GLY A 45 -8.71 -3.73 0.91
CA GLY A 45 -9.70 -3.53 1.96
C GLY A 45 -10.91 -4.43 1.80
N THR A 46 -11.43 -4.59 0.59
CA THR A 46 -12.56 -5.50 0.31
C THR A 46 -12.22 -6.92 0.76
N GLY A 47 -11.02 -7.39 0.45
CA GLY A 47 -10.57 -8.71 0.88
C GLY A 47 -10.42 -8.85 2.40
N LEU A 48 -10.24 -7.74 3.11
CA LEU A 48 -10.15 -7.70 4.57
C LEU A 48 -11.49 -7.40 5.25
N GLY A 49 -12.58 -7.30 4.49
CA GLY A 49 -13.90 -7.00 5.01
C GLY A 49 -14.14 -5.51 5.28
N ILE A 50 -13.38 -4.63 4.65
CA ILE A 50 -13.46 -3.18 4.84
C ILE A 50 -14.06 -2.54 3.60
N THR A 51 -15.03 -1.62 3.80
CA THR A 51 -15.65 -0.83 2.73
C THR A 51 -15.41 0.65 2.98
N GLY A 52 -15.61 1.46 1.94
CA GLY A 52 -15.53 2.91 2.07
C GLY A 52 -14.12 3.48 2.16
N ILE A 53 -13.12 2.73 1.70
CA ILE A 53 -11.75 3.25 1.66
C ILE A 53 -11.67 4.36 0.61
N THR A 54 -11.15 5.52 1.05
CA THR A 54 -10.89 6.67 0.19
C THR A 54 -9.46 7.13 0.40
N SER A 55 -8.94 7.91 -0.56
CA SER A 55 -7.62 8.51 -0.39
C SER A 55 -7.61 9.44 0.84
N PRO A 56 -6.59 9.36 1.71
CA PRO A 56 -6.50 10.24 2.88
C PRO A 56 -6.05 11.67 2.48
N THR A 57 -6.93 12.41 1.78
CA THR A 57 -6.59 13.70 1.18
C THR A 57 -6.31 14.82 2.17
N PHE A 58 -6.98 14.82 3.32
CA PHE A 58 -6.82 15.86 4.34
C PHE A 58 -6.08 15.39 5.59
N VAL A 59 -5.87 14.09 5.70
CA VAL A 59 -5.12 13.46 6.77
C VAL A 59 -4.03 12.60 6.17
N ILE A 60 -2.90 12.48 6.86
CA ILE A 60 -1.76 11.69 6.37
C ILE A 60 -2.03 10.20 6.52
N SER A 61 -2.70 9.79 7.58
CA SER A 61 -3.03 8.39 7.80
C SER A 61 -4.47 8.19 8.24
N ARG A 62 -5.01 7.03 7.91
CA ARG A 62 -6.33 6.61 8.35
C ARG A 62 -6.27 5.14 8.74
N VAL A 63 -6.81 4.82 9.92
CA VAL A 63 -6.89 3.44 10.40
C VAL A 63 -8.33 2.95 10.23
N HIS A 64 -8.48 1.86 9.47
CA HIS A 64 -9.76 1.18 9.30
C HIS A 64 -9.81 -0.01 10.25
N LYS A 65 -10.80 -0.03 11.14
CA LYS A 65 -10.97 -1.12 12.11
C LYS A 65 -11.56 -2.35 11.43
N ALA A 66 -10.91 -3.48 11.65
CA ALA A 66 -11.34 -4.78 11.15
C ALA A 66 -10.73 -5.86 12.06
N ALA A 67 -10.94 -7.14 11.74
CA ALA A 67 -10.29 -8.23 12.46
C ALA A 67 -8.77 -8.02 12.52
N ILE A 68 -8.17 -7.60 11.40
CA ILE A 68 -6.80 -7.07 11.36
C ILE A 68 -6.94 -5.62 10.91
N PRO A 69 -6.54 -4.63 11.73
CA PRO A 69 -6.66 -3.22 11.33
C PRO A 69 -5.88 -2.92 10.06
N PHE A 70 -6.42 -2.05 9.22
CA PHE A 70 -5.79 -1.62 7.97
C PHE A 70 -5.41 -0.16 8.10
N ILE A 71 -4.10 0.12 8.03
CA ILE A 71 -3.56 1.47 8.11
C ILE A 71 -3.27 1.93 6.69
N HIS A 72 -3.91 3.02 6.27
CA HIS A 72 -3.72 3.63 4.96
C HIS A 72 -3.03 4.98 5.15
N VAL A 73 -1.82 5.11 4.63
CA VAL A 73 -0.98 6.30 4.78
C VAL A 73 -0.71 6.92 3.42
N ASP A 74 -0.90 8.24 3.31
CA ASP A 74 -0.44 9.02 2.18
C ASP A 74 0.88 9.70 2.57
N ALA A 75 1.99 9.08 2.20
CA ALA A 75 3.31 9.59 2.52
C ALA A 75 3.79 10.66 1.53
N TYR A 76 3.03 10.95 0.47
CA TYR A 76 3.41 11.97 -0.50
C TYR A 76 3.66 13.33 0.19
N ARG A 77 2.83 13.69 1.16
CA ARG A 77 2.99 14.94 1.92
C ARG A 77 4.22 14.95 2.80
N LEU A 78 4.74 13.76 3.16
CA LEU A 78 5.92 13.62 4.00
C LEU A 78 7.21 13.74 3.20
N VAL A 79 7.19 13.39 1.92
CA VAL A 79 8.37 13.40 1.04
C VAL A 79 8.92 14.82 0.89
N ASP A 80 8.05 15.83 0.87
CA ASP A 80 8.42 17.23 0.76
C ASP A 80 8.80 17.89 2.09
N SER A 81 8.73 17.15 3.21
CA SER A 81 9.10 17.67 4.51
C SER A 81 10.61 17.60 4.73
N GLU A 82 11.12 18.40 5.67
CA GLU A 82 12.54 18.41 6.02
C GLU A 82 12.97 17.10 6.69
N ASN A 83 12.05 16.45 7.42
CA ASN A 83 12.33 15.23 8.18
C ASN A 83 11.22 14.20 7.99
N PRO A 84 11.14 13.52 6.82
CA PRO A 84 10.09 12.53 6.58
C PRO A 84 10.04 11.42 7.61
N ASN A 85 11.20 10.94 8.06
CA ASN A 85 11.28 9.87 9.06
C ASN A 85 10.67 10.28 10.39
N LEU A 86 10.88 11.52 10.81
CA LEU A 86 10.31 12.03 12.06
C LEU A 86 8.78 12.07 11.98
N TYR A 87 8.24 12.50 10.85
CA TYR A 87 6.78 12.53 10.65
C TYR A 87 6.18 11.14 10.67
N LEU A 88 6.84 10.15 10.05
CA LEU A 88 6.38 8.76 10.09
C LEU A 88 6.38 8.22 11.52
N ASP A 89 7.40 8.54 12.31
CA ASP A 89 7.47 8.15 13.72
C ASP A 89 6.35 8.80 14.54
N ASP A 90 6.05 10.08 14.26
CA ASP A 90 5.00 10.82 14.96
C ASP A 90 3.59 10.31 14.69
N LEU A 91 3.37 9.58 13.57
CA LEU A 91 2.08 8.97 13.28
C LEU A 91 1.74 7.82 14.23
N ASP A 92 2.73 7.32 14.98
CA ASP A 92 2.55 6.24 15.97
C ASP A 92 1.80 5.04 15.38
N LEU A 93 2.31 4.55 14.24
CA LEU A 93 1.68 3.45 13.52
C LEU A 93 1.88 2.12 14.25
N ASP A 94 0.79 1.40 14.49
CA ASP A 94 0.84 0.05 15.09
C ASP A 94 1.07 -1.01 14.00
N ILE A 95 2.25 -0.99 13.42
CA ILE A 95 2.61 -1.82 12.25
C ILE A 95 2.59 -3.30 12.59
N ALA A 96 3.01 -3.67 13.80
CA ALA A 96 3.14 -5.07 14.20
C ALA A 96 1.78 -5.80 14.25
N ASN A 97 0.70 -5.09 14.55
CA ASN A 97 -0.63 -5.66 14.71
C ASN A 97 -1.59 -5.32 13.57
N SER A 98 -1.10 -4.65 12.54
CA SER A 98 -1.91 -4.12 11.44
C SER A 98 -1.34 -4.54 10.10
N ILE A 99 -2.16 -4.39 9.06
CA ILE A 99 -1.69 -4.38 7.68
C ILE A 99 -1.54 -2.91 7.29
N THR A 100 -0.34 -2.51 6.88
CA THR A 100 -0.02 -1.12 6.58
C THR A 100 0.18 -0.94 5.08
N PHE A 101 -0.56 -0.01 4.50
CA PHE A 101 -0.50 0.35 3.09
C PHE A 101 -0.06 1.81 2.99
N ILE A 102 1.11 2.05 2.39
CA ILE A 102 1.69 3.39 2.29
C ILE A 102 1.80 3.78 0.81
N GLU A 103 1.10 4.84 0.42
CA GLU A 103 1.22 5.42 -0.91
C GLU A 103 2.42 6.37 -0.94
N TRP A 104 3.20 6.35 -2.03
CA TRP A 104 4.39 7.19 -2.21
C TRP A 104 5.48 6.90 -1.19
N GLY A 105 5.61 5.63 -0.83
CA GLY A 105 6.39 5.21 0.35
C GLY A 105 7.89 5.20 0.15
N GLY A 106 8.54 5.71 -0.73
CA GLY A 106 9.99 5.85 -0.91
C GLY A 106 10.92 5.15 0.10
N ALA A 107 12.18 5.51 0.11
CA ALA A 107 13.17 4.89 0.98
C ALA A 107 12.87 5.09 2.48
N GLU A 108 12.25 6.22 2.83
CA GLU A 108 11.91 6.54 4.21
C GLU A 108 10.88 5.58 4.80
N SER A 109 9.92 5.15 3.98
CA SER A 109 8.88 4.21 4.42
C SER A 109 9.41 2.79 4.46
N ALA A 110 10.36 2.43 3.61
CA ALA A 110 10.92 1.09 3.55
C ALA A 110 11.62 0.68 4.86
N ARG A 111 12.12 1.64 5.64
CA ARG A 111 12.76 1.36 6.93
C ARG A 111 11.79 0.87 8.02
N LEU A 112 10.48 1.00 7.79
CA LEU A 112 9.49 0.58 8.78
C LEU A 112 9.43 -0.93 8.97
N SER A 113 9.84 -1.70 7.96
CA SER A 113 9.93 -3.15 8.07
C SER A 113 10.96 -3.69 7.10
N GLU A 114 11.70 -4.70 7.54
CA GLU A 114 12.63 -5.45 6.66
C GLU A 114 11.86 -6.31 5.65
N ASP A 115 10.66 -6.75 6.03
CA ASP A 115 9.79 -7.54 5.17
C ASP A 115 8.69 -6.65 4.63
N ARG A 116 8.58 -6.57 3.30
CA ARG A 116 7.58 -5.70 2.68
C ARG A 116 7.29 -6.13 1.25
N LEU A 117 6.12 -5.76 0.73
CA LEU A 117 5.83 -5.78 -0.70
C LEU A 117 6.00 -4.38 -1.24
N GLU A 118 6.84 -4.20 -2.22
CA GLU A 118 7.00 -2.94 -2.95
C GLU A 118 6.24 -3.05 -4.26
N ILE A 119 5.27 -2.19 -4.48
CA ILE A 119 4.43 -2.19 -5.67
C ILE A 119 4.66 -0.90 -6.43
N THR A 120 5.01 -1.01 -7.70
CA THR A 120 5.16 0.14 -8.58
C THR A 120 4.13 0.06 -9.69
N ILE A 121 3.34 1.14 -9.83
CA ILE A 121 2.33 1.28 -10.87
C ILE A 121 2.83 2.29 -11.90
N ASP A 122 2.88 1.86 -13.16
CA ASP A 122 3.28 2.70 -14.28
C ASP A 122 2.05 2.96 -15.15
N ARG A 123 1.81 4.22 -15.50
CA ARG A 123 0.73 4.64 -16.38
C ARG A 123 1.22 5.35 -17.64
N SER A 124 2.47 5.13 -18.04
CA SER A 124 3.04 5.77 -19.24
C SER A 124 2.39 5.28 -20.54
N ASN A 125 1.72 4.14 -20.52
CA ASN A 125 0.95 3.57 -21.63
C ASN A 125 -0.54 3.68 -21.35
N GLU A 126 -1.39 3.32 -22.33
CA GLU A 126 -2.85 3.30 -22.17
C GLU A 126 -3.27 2.38 -21.02
N GLU A 127 -2.62 1.22 -20.95
CA GLU A 127 -2.85 0.30 -19.86
C GLU A 127 -1.83 0.54 -18.74
N ARG A 128 -2.24 0.35 -17.48
CA ARG A 128 -1.32 0.39 -16.37
C ARG A 128 -0.54 -0.91 -16.32
N THR A 129 0.72 -0.82 -15.89
CA THR A 129 1.51 -2.00 -15.55
C THR A 129 1.88 -1.94 -14.07
N VAL A 130 1.85 -3.11 -13.43
CA VAL A 130 2.14 -3.24 -11.99
C VAL A 130 3.30 -4.20 -11.83
N GLU A 131 4.31 -3.75 -11.10
CA GLU A 131 5.42 -4.59 -10.70
C GLU A 131 5.40 -4.76 -9.20
N ILE A 132 5.42 -6.01 -8.74
CA ILE A 132 5.44 -6.33 -7.31
C ILE A 132 6.79 -6.94 -6.99
N THR A 133 7.52 -6.30 -6.07
CA THR A 133 8.82 -6.76 -5.62
C THR A 133 8.70 -7.20 -4.16
N PRO A 134 8.70 -8.51 -3.89
CA PRO A 134 8.72 -8.99 -2.51
C PRO A 134 10.12 -8.80 -1.92
N VAL A 135 10.18 -8.29 -0.70
CA VAL A 135 11.43 -8.03 0.01
C VAL A 135 11.36 -8.67 1.39
N GLY A 136 12.39 -9.43 1.73
CA GLY A 136 12.52 -10.07 3.03
C GLY A 136 12.05 -11.52 3.04
N SER A 137 12.41 -12.23 4.09
CA SER A 137 12.16 -13.68 4.23
C SER A 137 10.67 -14.00 4.35
N ARG A 138 9.86 -13.08 4.91
CA ARG A 138 8.40 -13.22 5.01
C ARG A 138 7.77 -13.54 3.64
N TRP A 139 8.34 -12.96 2.58
CA TRP A 139 7.77 -13.05 1.24
C TRP A 139 8.50 -14.02 0.33
N ALA A 140 9.37 -14.84 0.88
CA ALA A 140 10.05 -15.89 0.10
C ALA A 140 9.00 -16.81 -0.54
N GLY A 141 9.13 -17.04 -1.86
CA GLY A 141 8.18 -17.84 -2.61
C GLY A 141 6.85 -17.14 -2.95
N PHE A 142 6.76 -15.83 -2.75
CA PHE A 142 5.55 -15.07 -3.09
C PHE A 142 5.21 -15.21 -4.58
N SER A 143 3.93 -15.49 -4.85
CA SER A 143 3.36 -15.47 -6.20
C SER A 143 1.85 -15.23 -6.12
N LEU A 144 1.30 -14.66 -7.17
CA LEU A 144 -0.15 -14.45 -7.31
C LEU A 144 -0.78 -15.48 -8.25
#